data_0eb73297ca885c8198f907c033f320e7
#
_entry.id   0eb73297ca885c8198f907c033f320e7
#
_cell.length_a   1.000
_cell.length_b   1.000
_cell.length_c   1.000
_cell.angle_alpha   90.00
_cell.angle_beta   90.00
_cell.angle_gamma   90.00
#
_symmetry.space_group_name_H-M   'P 1'
#
loop_
_entity.id
_entity.type
_entity.pdbx_description
1 polymer ?
#
loop_
_entity_poly.entity_id
_entity_poly.type
_entity_poly.pdbx_seq_one_letter_code
_entity_poly.pdbx_strand_id
1 'polypeptide(L)'
;LPRATLTRSPREAARGRQGGRTLEIQRLIGRSLRAAVDLKALGERTVTLDCDVIQADGGTRTAAITAAWVALVEALAKALLAGDLDRWPVVHQVAAVSVGMLGTTPLLDLEYAEDSIAAVDMNVVATTGGELIEIQGTGEKRGFPRAELDALIDLALHGIAELAAAQDRAVAATMTEVDAVLRTGRRRTPPRDERDLWGAPP
;
A
#
# COMPACT_ATOMS: atom_id res chain seq x y z
N LEU A 1 14.47 -4.70 -3.74
CA LEU A 1 14.94 -4.81 -2.35
C LEU A 1 16.41 -4.37 -2.17
N PRO A 2 16.86 -3.19 -2.68
CA PRO A 2 18.29 -2.86 -2.66
C PRO A 2 18.87 -2.67 -1.26
N ARG A 3 18.04 -2.29 -0.28
CA ARG A 3 18.49 -2.08 1.11
C ARG A 3 18.43 -3.33 1.98
N ALA A 4 17.65 -4.31 1.57
CA ALA A 4 17.53 -5.60 2.26
C ALA A 4 18.62 -6.61 1.86
N THR A 5 19.54 -6.25 0.96
CA THR A 5 20.63 -7.12 0.52
C THR A 5 21.94 -6.75 1.22
N LEU A 6 22.83 -7.72 1.42
CA LEU A 6 24.15 -7.50 2.02
C LEU A 6 25.02 -6.52 1.20
N THR A 7 24.78 -6.44 -0.10
CA THR A 7 25.48 -5.53 -1.01
C THR A 7 24.47 -4.61 -1.67
N ARG A 8 24.83 -3.32 -1.76
CA ARG A 8 23.99 -2.32 -2.42
C ARG A 8 23.84 -2.63 -3.90
N SER A 9 22.61 -2.87 -4.36
CA SER A 9 22.33 -3.08 -5.78
C SER A 9 21.52 -1.91 -6.35
N PRO A 10 21.79 -1.50 -7.62
CA PRO A 10 20.98 -0.49 -8.28
C PRO A 10 19.56 -1.00 -8.52
N ARG A 11 18.57 -0.10 -8.46
CA ARG A 11 17.19 -0.44 -8.79
C ARG A 11 17.06 -0.84 -10.26
N GLU A 12 16.21 -1.83 -10.55
CA GLU A 12 15.95 -2.26 -11.93
C GLU A 12 15.41 -1.13 -12.80
N ALA A 13 14.57 -0.26 -12.25
CA ALA A 13 14.06 0.92 -12.95
C ALA A 13 15.18 1.87 -13.42
N ALA A 14 16.27 2.00 -12.64
CA ALA A 14 17.43 2.79 -13.02
C ALA A 14 18.27 2.14 -14.14
N ARG A 15 18.10 0.84 -14.39
CA ARG A 15 18.79 0.10 -15.45
C ARG A 15 18.01 0.06 -16.78
N GLY A 16 16.83 0.69 -16.85
CA GLY A 16 15.99 0.73 -18.04
C GLY A 16 15.30 -0.60 -18.42
N ARG A 17 15.46 -1.65 -17.61
CA ARG A 17 14.79 -2.95 -17.78
C ARG A 17 14.23 -3.41 -16.43
N GLN A 18 12.91 -3.62 -16.39
CA GLN A 18 12.24 -4.20 -15.21
C GLN A 18 11.96 -5.68 -15.46
N GLY A 19 12.30 -6.54 -14.51
CA GLY A 19 11.94 -7.95 -14.52
C GLY A 19 10.44 -8.17 -14.35
N GLY A 20 9.95 -9.36 -14.73
CA GLY A 20 8.53 -9.69 -14.64
C GLY A 20 7.97 -9.54 -13.21
N ARG A 21 8.74 -9.94 -12.19
CA ARG A 21 8.37 -9.77 -10.77
C ARG A 21 8.20 -8.30 -10.39
N THR A 22 9.10 -7.42 -10.81
CA THR A 22 9.00 -5.97 -10.52
C THR A 22 7.76 -5.37 -11.16
N LEU A 23 7.46 -5.74 -12.41
CA LEU A 23 6.26 -5.29 -13.12
C LEU A 23 4.98 -5.82 -12.46
N GLU A 24 4.95 -7.08 -12.03
CA GLU A 24 3.83 -7.67 -11.31
C GLU A 24 3.54 -6.91 -10.02
N ILE A 25 4.55 -6.69 -9.17
CA ILE A 25 4.43 -5.97 -7.89
C ILE A 25 3.97 -4.53 -8.13
N GLN A 26 4.55 -3.84 -9.11
CA GLN A 26 4.17 -2.47 -9.47
C GLN A 26 2.69 -2.39 -9.88
N ARG A 27 2.20 -3.36 -10.66
CA ARG A 27 0.79 -3.41 -11.09
C ARG A 27 -0.14 -3.71 -9.92
N LEU A 28 0.25 -4.62 -9.03
CA LEU A 28 -0.50 -4.97 -7.83
C LEU A 28 -0.68 -3.73 -6.93
N ILE A 29 0.41 -3.04 -6.56
CA ILE A 29 0.37 -1.81 -5.75
C ILE A 29 -0.49 -0.75 -6.45
N GLY A 30 -0.28 -0.53 -7.74
CA GLY A 30 -1.01 0.48 -8.49
C GLY A 30 -2.51 0.21 -8.57
N ARG A 31 -2.95 -1.06 -8.70
CA ARG A 31 -4.39 -1.41 -8.68
C ARG A 31 -4.99 -1.20 -7.30
N SER A 32 -4.30 -1.66 -6.25
CA SER A 32 -4.73 -1.52 -4.87
C SER A 32 -4.95 -0.06 -4.48
N LEU A 33 -4.00 0.81 -4.80
CA LEU A 33 -4.09 2.22 -4.43
C LEU A 33 -5.07 3.02 -5.30
N ARG A 34 -5.31 2.61 -6.56
CA ARG A 34 -6.38 3.21 -7.36
C ARG A 34 -7.76 2.98 -6.76
N ALA A 35 -7.99 1.86 -6.08
CA ALA A 35 -9.24 1.62 -5.37
C ALA A 35 -9.41 2.54 -4.15
N ALA A 36 -8.34 3.08 -3.60
CA ALA A 36 -8.36 4.00 -2.46
C ALA A 36 -8.71 5.45 -2.83
N VAL A 37 -8.70 5.82 -4.12
CA VAL A 37 -8.73 7.23 -4.55
C VAL A 37 -9.83 7.50 -5.57
N ASP A 38 -10.61 8.56 -5.36
CA ASP A 38 -11.43 9.18 -6.40
C ASP A 38 -10.53 9.90 -7.40
N LEU A 39 -10.29 9.27 -8.55
CA LEU A 39 -9.43 9.81 -9.62
C LEU A 39 -9.96 11.11 -10.20
N LYS A 40 -11.30 11.35 -10.15
CA LYS A 40 -11.88 12.63 -10.59
C LYS A 40 -11.55 13.75 -9.61
N ALA A 41 -11.52 13.44 -8.32
CA ALA A 41 -11.10 14.39 -7.28
C ALA A 41 -9.60 14.69 -7.35
N LEU A 42 -8.79 13.69 -7.70
CA LEU A 42 -7.35 13.84 -7.92
C LEU A 42 -7.06 14.73 -9.13
N GLY A 43 -7.88 14.66 -10.20
CA GLY A 43 -7.69 15.40 -11.43
C GLY A 43 -6.49 14.91 -12.26
N GLU A 44 -6.00 15.77 -13.16
CA GLU A 44 -4.88 15.46 -14.06
C GLU A 44 -3.52 15.55 -13.34
N ARG A 45 -3.28 14.63 -12.40
CA ARG A 45 -2.06 14.54 -11.61
C ARG A 45 -1.49 13.14 -11.62
N THR A 46 -0.17 13.05 -11.58
CA THR A 46 0.54 11.79 -11.41
C THR A 46 1.10 11.71 -9.99
N VAL A 47 0.76 10.64 -9.27
CA VAL A 47 1.37 10.31 -7.99
C VAL A 47 2.35 9.17 -8.21
N THR A 48 3.60 9.39 -7.90
CA THR A 48 4.66 8.37 -7.95
C THR A 48 4.96 7.89 -6.55
N LEU A 49 4.85 6.58 -6.33
CA LEU A 49 5.16 5.94 -5.05
C LEU A 49 6.42 5.10 -5.20
N ASP A 50 7.38 5.35 -4.34
CA ASP A 50 8.64 4.62 -4.29
C ASP A 50 8.66 3.73 -3.05
N CYS A 51 8.53 2.41 -3.26
CA CYS A 51 8.50 1.43 -2.19
C CYS A 51 9.88 0.80 -2.02
N ASP A 52 10.57 1.13 -0.92
CA ASP A 52 11.88 0.59 -0.60
C ASP A 52 11.79 -0.35 0.62
N VAL A 53 12.10 -1.62 0.43
CA VAL A 53 12.10 -2.62 1.50
C VAL A 53 13.42 -2.54 2.25
N ILE A 54 13.37 -2.09 3.51
CA ILE A 54 14.54 -1.92 4.38
C ILE A 54 14.96 -3.28 4.96
N GLN A 55 14.00 -4.06 5.41
CA GLN A 55 14.19 -5.42 5.92
C GLN A 55 13.17 -6.33 5.25
N ALA A 56 13.62 -7.42 4.65
CA ALA A 56 12.76 -8.39 3.99
C ALA A 56 12.61 -9.66 4.82
N ASP A 57 11.39 -10.16 4.85
CA ASP A 57 10.98 -11.47 5.29
C ASP A 57 9.83 -11.95 4.36
N GLY A 58 8.78 -12.62 4.82
CA GLY A 58 7.54 -12.84 4.07
C GLY A 58 6.76 -11.55 3.81
N GLY A 59 5.74 -11.59 2.96
CA GLY A 59 4.74 -10.53 2.81
C GLY A 59 5.23 -9.17 2.30
N THR A 60 6.38 -9.07 1.61
CA THR A 60 6.93 -7.76 1.18
C THR A 60 6.01 -7.00 0.20
N ARG A 61 5.21 -7.71 -0.60
CA ARG A 61 4.22 -7.10 -1.51
C ARG A 61 3.09 -6.42 -0.75
N THR A 62 2.54 -7.11 0.23
CA THR A 62 1.43 -6.65 1.05
C THR A 62 1.86 -5.52 1.98
N ALA A 63 3.04 -5.61 2.60
CA ALA A 63 3.64 -4.54 3.38
C ALA A 63 3.86 -3.28 2.54
N ALA A 64 4.31 -3.42 1.28
CA ALA A 64 4.47 -2.29 0.37
C ALA A 64 3.14 -1.59 0.07
N ILE A 65 2.03 -2.32 -0.13
CA ILE A 65 0.70 -1.73 -0.35
C ILE A 65 0.24 -0.97 0.89
N THR A 66 0.33 -1.58 2.06
CA THR A 66 -0.09 -1.00 3.34
C THR A 66 0.68 0.27 3.67
N ALA A 67 2.00 0.27 3.48
CA ALA A 67 2.84 1.46 3.70
C ALA A 67 2.64 2.53 2.62
N ALA A 68 2.45 2.13 1.36
CA ALA A 68 2.20 3.06 0.26
C ALA A 68 0.89 3.82 0.41
N TRP A 69 -0.14 3.23 1.04
CA TRP A 69 -1.36 3.95 1.37
C TRP A 69 -1.10 5.10 2.35
N VAL A 70 -0.29 4.90 3.40
CA VAL A 70 0.10 5.96 4.34
C VAL A 70 0.83 7.09 3.60
N ALA A 71 1.82 6.76 2.77
CA ALA A 71 2.56 7.75 2.00
C ALA A 71 1.67 8.52 1.01
N LEU A 72 0.69 7.84 0.41
CA LEU A 72 -0.31 8.45 -0.47
C LEU A 72 -1.17 9.47 0.28
N VAL A 73 -1.70 9.11 1.45
CA VAL A 73 -2.50 10.01 2.31
C VAL A 73 -1.69 11.24 2.69
N GLU A 74 -0.44 11.07 3.13
CA GLU A 74 0.45 12.17 3.50
C GLU A 74 0.72 13.12 2.31
N ALA A 75 0.96 12.57 1.11
CA ALA A 75 1.20 13.37 -0.08
C ALA A 75 -0.04 14.15 -0.52
N LEU A 76 -1.21 13.50 -0.51
CA LEU A 76 -2.47 14.13 -0.89
C LEU A 76 -2.94 15.17 0.14
N ALA A 77 -2.68 14.92 1.43
CA ALA A 77 -2.93 15.91 2.47
C ALA A 77 -2.09 17.16 2.27
N LYS A 78 -0.79 17.03 2.00
CA LYS A 78 0.08 18.18 1.68
C LYS A 78 -0.44 18.97 0.48
N ALA A 79 -0.86 18.28 -0.58
CA ALA A 79 -1.44 18.93 -1.76
C ALA A 79 -2.77 19.65 -1.44
N LEU A 80 -3.64 19.08 -0.62
CA LEU A 80 -4.87 19.72 -0.18
C LEU A 80 -4.59 20.96 0.67
N LEU A 81 -3.69 20.86 1.65
CA LEU A 81 -3.30 21.94 2.54
C LEU A 81 -2.61 23.10 1.80
N ALA A 82 -1.84 22.77 0.75
CA ALA A 82 -1.22 23.76 -0.15
C ALA A 82 -2.24 24.43 -1.10
N GLY A 83 -3.46 23.90 -1.21
CA GLY A 83 -4.46 24.40 -2.14
C GLY A 83 -4.35 23.87 -3.57
N ASP A 84 -3.49 22.86 -3.79
CA ASP A 84 -3.35 22.20 -5.09
C ASP A 84 -4.52 21.28 -5.41
N LEU A 85 -5.23 20.77 -4.38
CA LEU A 85 -6.43 19.98 -4.52
C LEU A 85 -7.66 20.73 -4.04
N ASP A 86 -8.77 20.63 -4.79
CA ASP A 86 -10.03 21.30 -4.43
C ASP A 86 -10.83 20.52 -3.38
N ARG A 87 -10.66 19.20 -3.32
CA ARG A 87 -11.35 18.30 -2.40
C ARG A 87 -10.47 17.12 -2.03
N TRP A 88 -10.78 16.50 -0.91
CA TRP A 88 -10.10 15.30 -0.44
C TRP A 88 -10.38 14.12 -1.37
N PRO A 89 -9.35 13.49 -1.96
CA PRO A 89 -9.55 12.45 -2.96
C PRO A 89 -9.51 11.02 -2.40
N VAL A 90 -9.08 10.79 -1.14
CA VAL A 90 -9.03 9.44 -0.57
C VAL A 90 -10.43 9.03 -0.13
N VAL A 91 -10.94 7.92 -0.68
CA VAL A 91 -12.28 7.41 -0.44
C VAL A 91 -12.31 6.12 0.38
N HIS A 92 -11.21 5.34 0.35
CA HIS A 92 -11.09 4.11 1.11
C HIS A 92 -9.72 4.00 1.78
N GLN A 93 -9.72 3.48 3.00
CA GLN A 93 -8.51 2.96 3.61
C GLN A 93 -8.29 1.55 3.10
N VAL A 94 -7.07 1.28 2.61
CA VAL A 94 -6.69 0.01 1.99
C VAL A 94 -5.45 -0.54 2.67
N ALA A 95 -5.52 -1.81 3.04
CA ALA A 95 -4.37 -2.55 3.53
C ALA A 95 -4.30 -3.93 2.88
N ALA A 96 -3.19 -4.60 3.05
CA ALA A 96 -2.94 -5.92 2.49
C ALA A 96 -2.13 -6.77 3.45
N VAL A 97 -2.39 -8.06 3.45
CA VAL A 97 -1.68 -9.04 4.27
C VAL A 97 -1.50 -10.35 3.50
N SER A 98 -0.47 -11.11 3.83
CA SER A 98 -0.29 -12.49 3.38
C SER A 98 -0.96 -13.46 4.35
N VAL A 99 -1.57 -14.50 3.81
CA VAL A 99 -2.12 -15.63 4.57
C VAL A 99 -1.78 -16.93 3.85
N GLY A 100 -1.72 -18.04 4.57
CA GLY A 100 -1.43 -19.32 3.93
C GLY A 100 -1.81 -20.51 4.79
N MET A 101 -1.63 -21.72 4.20
CA MET A 101 -1.91 -22.99 4.87
C MET A 101 -0.61 -23.74 5.15
N LEU A 102 -0.31 -23.92 6.42
CA LEU A 102 0.75 -24.84 6.86
C LEU A 102 0.13 -26.16 7.34
N GLY A 103 0.17 -27.16 6.46
CA GLY A 103 -0.60 -28.39 6.66
C GLY A 103 -2.11 -28.08 6.60
N THR A 104 -2.79 -28.19 7.76
CA THR A 104 -4.22 -27.86 7.94
C THR A 104 -4.47 -26.58 8.72
N THR A 105 -3.40 -25.85 9.11
CA THR A 105 -3.49 -24.66 9.94
C THR A 105 -3.41 -23.41 9.06
N PRO A 106 -4.41 -22.53 9.07
CA PRO A 106 -4.32 -21.23 8.44
C PRO A 106 -3.41 -20.31 9.28
N LEU A 107 -2.51 -19.60 8.63
CA LEU A 107 -1.59 -18.65 9.22
C LEU A 107 -1.79 -17.26 8.63
N LEU A 108 -1.62 -16.24 9.48
CA LEU A 108 -1.66 -14.84 9.15
C LEU A 108 -0.24 -14.28 9.14
N ASP A 109 0.07 -13.46 8.13
CA ASP A 109 1.34 -12.74 7.99
C ASP A 109 2.55 -13.69 8.00
N LEU A 110 2.59 -14.55 6.98
CA LEU A 110 3.61 -15.59 6.85
C LEU A 110 5.03 -15.03 6.89
N GLU A 111 5.87 -15.52 7.80
CA GLU A 111 7.31 -15.30 7.72
C GLU A 111 7.91 -16.17 6.58
N TYR A 112 9.13 -15.85 6.15
CA TYR A 112 9.75 -16.56 5.02
C TYR A 112 9.89 -18.08 5.24
N ALA A 113 10.15 -18.50 6.46
CA ALA A 113 10.28 -19.91 6.80
C ALA A 113 8.93 -20.65 6.61
N GLU A 114 7.82 -20.03 6.97
CA GLU A 114 6.46 -20.54 6.80
C GLU A 114 6.03 -20.49 5.32
N ASP A 115 6.23 -19.36 4.65
CA ASP A 115 5.92 -19.12 3.23
C ASP A 115 6.59 -20.17 2.34
N SER A 116 7.88 -20.46 2.57
CA SER A 116 8.65 -21.42 1.78
C SER A 116 8.15 -22.85 1.83
N ILE A 117 7.42 -23.22 2.88
CA ILE A 117 6.88 -24.57 3.10
C ILE A 117 5.35 -24.62 3.09
N ALA A 118 4.67 -23.48 2.93
CA ALA A 118 3.22 -23.40 2.86
C ALA A 118 2.66 -24.28 1.73
N ALA A 119 1.49 -24.87 1.96
CA ALA A 119 0.76 -25.62 0.93
C ALA A 119 -0.07 -24.69 0.05
N VAL A 120 -0.49 -23.58 0.62
CA VAL A 120 -1.21 -22.49 -0.05
C VAL A 120 -0.59 -21.17 0.41
N ASP A 121 -0.23 -20.30 -0.51
CA ASP A 121 0.16 -18.91 -0.29
C ASP A 121 -0.87 -17.99 -0.92
N MET A 122 -1.28 -16.94 -0.20
CA MET A 122 -2.28 -16.00 -0.65
C MET A 122 -2.00 -14.59 -0.15
N ASN A 123 -2.10 -13.62 -1.06
CA ASN A 123 -2.09 -12.20 -0.74
C ASN A 123 -3.51 -11.63 -0.88
N VAL A 124 -4.00 -10.97 0.14
CA VAL A 124 -5.32 -10.36 0.16
C VAL A 124 -5.19 -8.86 0.34
N VAL A 125 -5.86 -8.11 -0.52
CA VAL A 125 -6.00 -6.66 -0.44
C VAL A 125 -7.45 -6.32 -0.24
N ALA A 126 -7.78 -5.55 0.78
CA ALA A 126 -9.14 -5.14 1.05
C ALA A 126 -9.22 -3.71 1.61
N THR A 127 -10.43 -3.15 1.57
CA THR A 127 -10.77 -1.96 2.34
C THR A 127 -11.00 -2.33 3.80
N THR A 128 -10.90 -1.35 4.69
CA THR A 128 -11.28 -1.53 6.11
C THR A 128 -12.77 -1.78 6.32
N GLY A 129 -13.60 -1.52 5.31
CA GLY A 129 -15.01 -1.91 5.26
C GLY A 129 -15.24 -3.39 4.92
N GLY A 130 -14.18 -4.15 4.66
CA GLY A 130 -14.25 -5.58 4.32
C GLY A 130 -14.46 -5.88 2.84
N GLU A 131 -14.42 -4.85 1.96
CA GLU A 131 -14.55 -5.05 0.53
C GLU A 131 -13.22 -5.54 -0.06
N LEU A 132 -13.25 -6.69 -0.72
CA LEU A 132 -12.09 -7.28 -1.35
C LEU A 132 -11.73 -6.53 -2.63
N ILE A 133 -10.47 -6.10 -2.73
CA ILE A 133 -9.94 -5.40 -3.91
C ILE A 133 -9.18 -6.36 -4.81
N GLU A 134 -8.33 -7.20 -4.23
CA GLU A 134 -7.57 -8.19 -4.99
C GLU A 134 -7.24 -9.39 -4.10
N ILE A 135 -7.33 -10.57 -4.67
CA ILE A 135 -6.92 -11.83 -4.07
C ILE A 135 -5.96 -12.50 -5.05
N GLN A 136 -4.76 -12.83 -4.59
CA GLN A 136 -3.80 -13.64 -5.32
C GLN A 136 -3.49 -14.85 -4.48
N GLY A 137 -3.94 -16.03 -4.88
CA GLY A 137 -3.74 -17.26 -4.14
C GLY A 137 -3.22 -18.37 -5.03
N THR A 138 -2.25 -19.12 -4.53
CA THR A 138 -1.61 -20.23 -5.23
C THR A 138 -1.59 -21.46 -4.34
N GLY A 139 -2.04 -22.58 -4.87
CA GLY A 139 -1.81 -23.89 -4.25
C GLY A 139 -0.43 -24.39 -4.64
N GLU A 140 0.58 -24.11 -3.82
CA GLU A 140 2.00 -24.41 -4.12
C GLU A 140 2.29 -25.92 -4.13
N LYS A 141 1.65 -26.67 -3.26
CA LYS A 141 1.85 -28.12 -3.13
C LYS A 141 0.61 -28.94 -3.48
N ARG A 142 -0.55 -28.34 -3.43
CA ARG A 142 -1.86 -28.96 -3.72
C ARG A 142 -2.90 -27.90 -4.05
N GLY A 143 -3.95 -28.29 -4.74
CA GLY A 143 -5.16 -27.48 -4.78
C GLY A 143 -5.78 -27.33 -3.38
N PHE A 144 -6.57 -26.30 -3.17
CA PHE A 144 -7.25 -26.05 -1.89
C PHE A 144 -8.77 -25.91 -2.11
N PRO A 145 -9.57 -26.47 -1.19
CA PRO A 145 -11.03 -26.41 -1.27
C PRO A 145 -11.55 -25.00 -0.94
N ARG A 146 -12.78 -24.72 -1.35
CA ARG A 146 -13.46 -23.43 -1.09
C ARG A 146 -13.48 -23.06 0.39
N ALA A 147 -13.65 -24.03 1.28
CA ALA A 147 -13.68 -23.79 2.72
C ALA A 147 -12.35 -23.24 3.27
N GLU A 148 -11.21 -23.69 2.71
CA GLU A 148 -9.90 -23.10 3.08
C GLU A 148 -9.76 -21.68 2.55
N LEU A 149 -10.26 -21.40 1.34
CA LEU A 149 -10.29 -20.03 0.81
C LEU A 149 -11.09 -19.08 1.71
N ASP A 150 -12.29 -19.50 2.11
CA ASP A 150 -13.16 -18.70 2.95
C ASP A 150 -12.48 -18.42 4.32
N ALA A 151 -11.85 -19.44 4.94
CA ALA A 151 -11.11 -19.28 6.19
C ALA A 151 -9.88 -18.36 6.07
N LEU A 152 -9.15 -18.44 4.95
CA LEU A 152 -8.01 -17.55 4.70
C LEU A 152 -8.44 -16.11 4.46
N ILE A 153 -9.57 -15.89 3.79
CA ILE A 153 -10.14 -14.54 3.59
C ILE A 153 -10.56 -13.95 4.94
N ASP A 154 -11.27 -14.71 5.78
CA ASP A 154 -11.69 -14.24 7.11
C ASP A 154 -10.49 -13.85 7.97
N LEU A 155 -9.45 -14.68 7.96
CA LEU A 155 -8.20 -14.42 8.68
C LEU A 155 -7.48 -13.18 8.14
N ALA A 156 -7.43 -13.00 6.82
CA ALA A 156 -6.84 -11.82 6.19
C ALA A 156 -7.59 -10.54 6.53
N LEU A 157 -8.92 -10.55 6.54
CA LEU A 157 -9.73 -9.39 6.91
C LEU A 157 -9.50 -8.99 8.37
N HIS A 158 -9.29 -9.97 9.27
CA HIS A 158 -8.87 -9.69 10.65
C HIS A 158 -7.51 -8.97 10.70
N GLY A 159 -6.49 -9.50 10.02
CA GLY A 159 -5.16 -8.86 9.95
C GLY A 159 -5.20 -7.47 9.29
N ILE A 160 -6.02 -7.28 8.26
CA ILE A 160 -6.23 -5.97 7.61
C ILE A 160 -6.81 -4.95 8.58
N ALA A 161 -7.74 -5.35 9.45
CA ALA A 161 -8.28 -4.45 10.48
C ALA A 161 -7.21 -3.99 11.48
N GLU A 162 -6.29 -4.86 11.87
CA GLU A 162 -5.15 -4.50 12.74
C GLU A 162 -4.17 -3.56 12.03
N LEU A 163 -3.87 -3.82 10.77
CA LEU A 163 -3.02 -2.95 9.94
C LEU A 163 -3.65 -1.58 9.73
N ALA A 164 -4.97 -1.52 9.55
CA ALA A 164 -5.71 -0.28 9.45
C ALA A 164 -5.57 0.59 10.70
N ALA A 165 -5.67 -0.01 11.88
CA ALA A 165 -5.43 0.71 13.13
C ALA A 165 -3.99 1.25 13.25
N ALA A 166 -3.01 0.57 12.66
CA ALA A 166 -1.63 1.07 12.59
C ALA A 166 -1.51 2.23 11.60
N GLN A 167 -2.16 2.15 10.44
CA GLN A 167 -2.24 3.25 9.47
C GLN A 167 -2.88 4.49 10.08
N ASP A 168 -4.01 4.35 10.80
CA ASP A 168 -4.69 5.45 11.49
C ASP A 168 -3.77 6.18 12.46
N ARG A 169 -3.01 5.43 13.25
CA ARG A 169 -2.00 6.04 14.15
C ARG A 169 -0.92 6.78 13.37
N ALA A 170 -0.49 6.25 12.25
CA ALA A 170 0.56 6.86 11.43
C ALA A 170 0.13 8.20 10.81
N VAL A 171 -1.12 8.31 10.37
CA VAL A 171 -1.64 9.52 9.70
C VAL A 171 -2.45 10.45 10.63
N ALA A 172 -2.59 10.15 11.91
CA ALA A 172 -3.49 10.85 12.83
C ALA A 172 -3.27 12.36 12.88
N ALA A 173 -2.02 12.82 12.94
CA ALA A 173 -1.68 14.24 12.96
C ALA A 173 -2.10 14.93 11.65
N THR A 174 -1.76 14.33 10.53
CA THR A 174 -2.07 14.80 9.19
C THR A 174 -3.58 14.87 8.96
N MET A 175 -4.32 13.84 9.35
CA MET A 175 -5.77 13.82 9.19
C MET A 175 -6.47 14.85 10.07
N THR A 176 -5.92 15.20 11.23
CA THR A 176 -6.43 16.31 12.05
C THR A 176 -6.38 17.65 11.29
N GLU A 177 -5.30 17.92 10.55
CA GLU A 177 -5.16 19.13 9.75
C GLU A 177 -6.10 19.11 8.52
N VAL A 178 -6.21 17.97 7.84
CA VAL A 178 -7.14 17.76 6.73
C VAL A 178 -8.57 18.02 7.17
N ASP A 179 -9.00 17.42 8.27
CA ASP A 179 -10.34 17.58 8.83
C ASP A 179 -10.65 19.04 9.20
N ALA A 180 -9.68 19.77 9.72
CA ALA A 180 -9.83 21.20 10.02
C ALA A 180 -10.11 22.01 8.75
N VAL A 181 -9.41 21.71 7.66
CA VAL A 181 -9.63 22.38 6.35
C VAL A 181 -11.00 22.00 5.78
N LEU A 182 -11.37 20.72 5.82
CA LEU A 182 -12.65 20.25 5.28
C LEU A 182 -13.85 20.84 6.02
N ARG A 183 -13.75 21.04 7.36
CA ARG A 183 -14.82 21.66 8.16
C ARG A 183 -14.93 23.17 7.99
N THR A 184 -13.82 23.85 7.85
CA THR A 184 -13.80 25.33 7.86
C THR A 184 -13.81 25.95 6.47
N GLY A 185 -13.52 25.18 5.43
CA GLY A 185 -13.27 25.68 4.09
C GLY A 185 -12.06 26.63 4.00
N ARG A 186 -11.36 26.85 5.11
CA ARG A 186 -10.19 27.73 5.18
C ARG A 186 -8.95 26.92 4.84
N ARG A 187 -8.47 27.04 3.62
CA ARG A 187 -7.14 26.59 3.23
C ARG A 187 -6.11 27.47 3.97
N ARG A 188 -5.18 26.85 4.69
CA ARG A 188 -3.94 27.54 5.07
C ARG A 188 -3.16 27.73 3.77
N THR A 189 -3.17 28.94 3.21
CA THR A 189 -2.20 29.33 2.20
C THR A 189 -0.85 29.40 2.92
N PRO A 190 0.09 28.48 2.73
CA PRO A 190 1.44 28.68 3.23
C PRO A 190 1.98 29.92 2.51
N PRO A 191 2.80 30.75 3.17
CA PRO A 191 3.55 31.76 2.45
C PRO A 191 4.27 31.04 1.30
N ARG A 192 4.06 31.47 0.07
CA ARG A 192 4.87 31.03 -1.07
C ARG A 192 6.31 31.34 -0.71
N ASP A 193 7.07 30.32 -0.31
CA ASP A 193 8.51 30.41 -0.30
C ASP A 193 8.88 30.43 -1.79
N GLU A 194 9.35 31.57 -2.26
CA GLU A 194 9.76 31.78 -3.65
C GLU A 194 11.00 30.97 -4.02
N ARG A 195 11.46 30.10 -3.15
CA ARG A 195 12.51 29.12 -3.46
C ARG A 195 11.88 27.95 -4.20
N ASP A 196 11.99 28.00 -5.53
CA ASP A 196 11.73 26.87 -6.41
C ASP A 196 12.28 25.59 -5.80
N LEU A 197 11.40 24.66 -5.42
CA LEU A 197 11.80 23.31 -4.98
C LEU A 197 12.43 22.50 -6.12
N TRP A 198 12.43 23.03 -7.31
CA TRP A 198 13.07 22.49 -8.50
C TRP A 198 13.94 23.62 -9.05
N GLY A 199 15.24 23.57 -8.71
CA GLY A 199 16.20 24.54 -9.23
C GLY A 199 16.02 24.71 -10.73
N ALA A 200 15.98 25.97 -11.19
CA ALA A 200 15.97 26.29 -12.60
C ALA A 200 17.18 25.61 -13.28
N PRO A 201 17.00 24.99 -14.46
CA PRO A 201 18.14 24.52 -15.23
C PRO A 201 19.04 25.69 -15.63
N PRO A 202 20.34 25.46 -15.73
CA PRO A 202 21.30 26.50 -16.13
C PRO A 202 21.05 27.06 -17.52
#